data_eb62d46f0f0ec0577d0e5316bf08f964
#
_entry.id   eb62d46f0f0ec0577d0e5316bf08f964
#
_cell.length_a   1.000
_cell.length_b   1.000
_cell.length_c   1.000
_cell.angle_alpha   90.00
_cell.angle_beta   90.00
_cell.angle_gamma   90.00
#
_symmetry.space_group_name_H-M   'P 1'
#
loop_
_entity.id
_entity.type
_entity.pdbx_description
1 polymer ?
#
loop_
_entity_poly.entity_id
_entity_poly.type
_entity_poly.pdbx_seq_one_letter_code
_entity_poly.pdbx_strand_id
1 'polypeptide(L)'
;MKLKIIRKCPMCGNTYEELQKTQVTCRSHECRRMWRNKKRTEKRSTTKACKTCGSEFTTTDPRKIYCSYKCAKKGSRKPPKGEQTLVCKICGIEFKAKSIKARFCSLRCNLLYKGETFEPQMIKCETCGKEFLQKTRKSRCCSKRCRATMFAKQWREKYPDYYKKYEKKKHEKKRDDARLSKNDVRASELLRYDTYNPLKKDQMRFAESLHVMRLTPNKCRCLDCGTEFIVSKNPDSALEILKTRKTTPCPKCGVMVGSGVRGPSSAETELAERYPNFTERNIRPDWMDGRELDLYDPERKIAIEFNGIVWHSTKHKKETDAHKAKADLCEKAGVQLIQIWETEWFQKKECVLDKLDAIMHLNMTKVAARKLKARIMETKEERAMVSCFLDENHIQGHAGCQWAVALMDGDDIAAVCTFKYGTGYANAGSGKKADYYWELNRYATRLHTSVQGGISKCISAFRKTHPDVKSIVSFADRRWTCPTRSAYSSSGFVEEGRAAPNYMYTDLKPYSPLRNKQYMRKSSIESRAKADPEGPEAKVFSWEKTETVMSEELGWYRLYDAGKIRYRMVF
;
A
#
# COMPACT_ATOMS: atom_id res chain seq x y z
N MET A 1 51.89 0.69 -45.80
CA MET A 1 50.78 0.10 -45.03
C MET A 1 51.05 0.32 -43.53
N LYS A 2 50.21 1.08 -42.81
CA LYS A 2 50.37 1.23 -41.35
C LYS A 2 49.85 -0.04 -40.70
N LEU A 3 50.68 -0.71 -39.94
CA LEU A 3 50.32 -1.90 -39.15
C LEU A 3 49.17 -1.55 -38.23
N LYS A 4 48.04 -2.27 -38.32
CA LYS A 4 46.89 -2.15 -37.44
C LYS A 4 47.22 -2.87 -36.13
N ILE A 5 47.22 -2.13 -35.01
CA ILE A 5 47.48 -2.70 -33.69
C ILE A 5 46.13 -3.16 -33.11
N ILE A 6 46.01 -4.49 -32.86
CA ILE A 6 44.83 -5.08 -32.24
C ILE A 6 45.11 -5.28 -30.75
N ARG A 7 44.22 -4.79 -29.90
CA ARG A 7 44.28 -4.95 -28.43
C ARG A 7 43.03 -5.63 -27.88
N LYS A 8 43.18 -6.24 -26.71
CA LYS A 8 42.08 -6.82 -25.95
C LYS A 8 41.55 -5.81 -24.94
N CYS A 9 40.24 -5.54 -24.94
CA CYS A 9 39.61 -4.60 -24.00
C CYS A 9 39.66 -5.15 -22.57
N PRO A 10 40.24 -4.42 -21.59
CA PRO A 10 40.35 -4.90 -20.21
C PRO A 10 39.01 -4.93 -19.46
N MET A 11 37.93 -4.40 -20.06
CA MET A 11 36.61 -4.37 -19.44
C MET A 11 35.67 -5.47 -19.95
N CYS A 12 35.64 -5.78 -21.25
CA CYS A 12 34.76 -6.78 -21.84
C CYS A 12 35.48 -7.97 -22.47
N GLY A 13 36.82 -7.95 -22.53
CA GLY A 13 37.61 -9.01 -23.14
C GLY A 13 37.64 -9.05 -24.67
N ASN A 14 36.81 -8.29 -25.36
CA ASN A 14 36.75 -8.26 -26.82
C ASN A 14 37.98 -7.61 -27.44
N THR A 15 38.43 -8.09 -28.59
CA THR A 15 39.50 -7.48 -29.38
C THR A 15 38.99 -6.23 -30.10
N TYR A 16 39.84 -5.20 -30.21
CA TYR A 16 39.54 -3.98 -30.97
C TYR A 16 40.80 -3.41 -31.62
N GLU A 17 40.62 -2.69 -32.71
CA GLU A 17 41.68 -1.98 -33.41
C GLU A 17 41.99 -0.67 -32.68
N GLU A 18 43.26 -0.46 -32.27
CA GLU A 18 43.71 0.77 -31.62
C GLU A 18 43.81 1.91 -32.65
N LEU A 19 43.02 2.95 -32.46
CA LEU A 19 43.01 4.13 -33.35
C LEU A 19 43.86 5.29 -32.81
N GLN A 20 44.13 5.27 -31.51
CA GLN A 20 44.93 6.28 -30.81
C GLN A 20 45.79 5.61 -29.73
N LYS A 21 47.05 6.02 -29.62
CA LYS A 21 48.01 5.50 -28.61
C LYS A 21 47.55 5.56 -27.15
N THR A 22 46.54 6.39 -26.87
CA THR A 22 45.94 6.55 -25.52
C THR A 22 44.69 5.68 -25.30
N GLN A 23 44.25 4.93 -26.32
CA GLN A 23 43.06 4.12 -26.25
C GLN A 23 43.30 2.82 -25.46
N VAL A 24 42.69 2.68 -24.30
CA VAL A 24 42.85 1.52 -23.40
C VAL A 24 41.64 0.57 -23.45
N THR A 25 40.49 1.01 -23.91
CA THR A 25 39.26 0.20 -24.00
C THR A 25 38.69 0.21 -25.41
N CYS A 26 37.86 -0.76 -25.78
CA CYS A 26 37.08 -0.73 -27.01
C CYS A 26 36.18 0.53 -27.06
N ARG A 27 35.58 0.81 -28.22
CA ARG A 27 34.75 2.02 -28.43
C ARG A 27 33.42 2.02 -27.71
N SER A 28 33.04 0.91 -27.06
CA SER A 28 31.80 0.85 -26.26
C SER A 28 31.78 1.94 -25.19
N HIS A 29 30.70 2.70 -25.15
CA HIS A 29 30.47 3.73 -24.12
C HIS A 29 30.53 3.15 -22.72
N GLU A 30 30.02 1.93 -22.56
CA GLU A 30 29.97 1.22 -21.29
C GLU A 30 31.38 0.81 -20.82
N CYS A 31 32.22 0.23 -21.67
CA CYS A 31 33.60 -0.10 -21.33
C CYS A 31 34.42 1.13 -20.95
N ARG A 32 34.25 2.26 -21.66
CA ARG A 32 34.89 3.52 -21.30
C ARG A 32 34.42 4.10 -19.98
N ARG A 33 33.11 3.94 -19.66
CA ARG A 33 32.53 4.34 -18.36
C ARG A 33 33.08 3.46 -17.23
N MET A 34 33.08 2.14 -17.41
CA MET A 34 33.61 1.19 -16.42
C MET A 34 35.10 1.43 -16.15
N TRP A 35 35.92 1.64 -17.19
CA TRP A 35 37.35 1.95 -17.05
C TRP A 35 37.59 3.26 -16.27
N ARG A 36 36.86 4.32 -16.61
CA ARG A 36 36.94 5.61 -15.87
C ARG A 36 36.55 5.45 -14.41
N ASN A 37 35.51 4.69 -14.12
CA ASN A 37 35.07 4.42 -12.76
C ASN A 37 36.12 3.59 -12.00
N LYS A 38 36.68 2.54 -12.61
CA LYS A 38 37.76 1.73 -12.03
C LYS A 38 38.98 2.59 -11.67
N LYS A 39 39.46 3.42 -12.59
CA LYS A 39 40.58 4.36 -12.36
C LYS A 39 40.26 5.41 -11.29
N ARG A 40 39.02 5.86 -11.23
CA ARG A 40 38.57 6.82 -10.22
C ARG A 40 38.51 6.20 -8.81
N THR A 41 38.13 4.92 -8.73
CA THR A 41 38.11 4.16 -7.48
C THR A 41 39.53 3.84 -7.01
N GLU A 42 40.42 3.37 -7.90
CA GLU A 42 41.82 3.08 -7.60
C GLU A 42 42.59 4.31 -7.08
N LYS A 43 42.39 5.49 -7.68
CA LYS A 43 43.06 6.74 -7.27
C LYS A 43 42.56 7.34 -5.95
N ARG A 44 41.40 6.91 -5.45
CA ARG A 44 40.77 7.50 -4.25
C ARG A 44 40.66 6.58 -3.07
N SER A 45 41.02 5.30 -3.20
CA SER A 45 40.94 4.37 -2.08
C SER A 45 42.10 4.60 -1.09
N THR A 46 41.74 4.91 0.15
CA THR A 46 42.69 5.00 1.28
C THR A 46 42.27 3.96 2.33
N THR A 47 43.27 3.27 2.89
CA THR A 47 43.06 2.37 4.03
C THR A 47 43.20 3.17 5.33
N LYS A 48 42.22 2.99 6.22
CA LYS A 48 42.15 3.69 7.51
C LYS A 48 41.76 2.74 8.62
N ALA A 49 42.21 2.97 9.83
CA ALA A 49 41.73 2.28 11.01
C ALA A 49 40.39 2.87 11.48
N CYS A 50 39.45 2.01 11.80
CA CYS A 50 38.14 2.40 12.30
C CYS A 50 38.21 3.00 13.69
N LYS A 51 37.70 4.22 13.88
CA LYS A 51 37.76 4.94 15.18
C LYS A 51 37.03 4.21 16.33
N THR A 52 36.15 3.24 16.04
CA THR A 52 35.39 2.53 17.06
C THR A 52 35.91 1.13 17.36
N CYS A 53 36.35 0.36 16.36
CA CYS A 53 36.78 -1.03 16.55
C CYS A 53 38.27 -1.27 16.21
N GLY A 54 39.01 -0.29 15.74
CA GLY A 54 40.39 -0.41 15.35
C GLY A 54 40.67 -1.15 14.04
N SER A 55 39.70 -1.87 13.49
CA SER A 55 39.88 -2.67 12.27
C SER A 55 40.18 -1.78 11.06
N GLU A 56 41.13 -2.19 10.24
CA GLU A 56 41.42 -1.49 8.99
C GLU A 56 40.27 -1.65 7.97
N PHE A 57 39.96 -0.60 7.24
CA PHE A 57 38.99 -0.60 6.17
C PHE A 57 39.39 0.35 5.04
N THR A 58 39.10 -0.03 3.83
CA THR A 58 39.37 0.76 2.63
C THR A 58 38.18 1.63 2.28
N THR A 59 38.42 2.91 1.99
CA THR A 59 37.33 3.85 1.63
C THR A 59 37.79 4.85 0.57
N THR A 60 36.85 5.24 -0.29
CA THR A 60 37.01 6.31 -1.27
C THR A 60 36.57 7.68 -0.75
N ASP A 61 35.89 7.73 0.42
CA ASP A 61 35.51 8.98 1.09
C ASP A 61 36.53 9.36 2.15
N PRO A 62 37.28 10.47 1.96
CA PRO A 62 38.28 10.92 2.91
C PRO A 62 37.73 11.28 4.29
N ARG A 63 36.43 11.55 4.41
CA ARG A 63 35.74 11.89 5.66
C ARG A 63 35.27 10.68 6.44
N LYS A 64 35.26 9.49 5.84
CA LYS A 64 34.80 8.26 6.49
C LYS A 64 35.82 7.78 7.49
N ILE A 65 35.43 7.72 8.77
CA ILE A 65 36.29 7.35 9.92
C ILE A 65 35.82 6.07 10.62
N TYR A 66 34.76 5.43 10.13
CA TYR A 66 34.19 4.19 10.67
C TYR A 66 34.07 3.15 9.57
N CYS A 67 34.42 1.88 9.87
CA CYS A 67 34.36 0.78 8.91
C CYS A 67 32.92 0.41 8.51
N SER A 68 31.95 0.58 9.41
CA SER A 68 30.56 0.20 9.22
C SER A 68 29.60 1.18 9.88
N TYR A 69 28.32 1.11 9.49
CA TYR A 69 27.25 1.85 10.15
C TYR A 69 27.12 1.50 11.64
N LYS A 70 27.35 0.22 12.01
CA LYS A 70 27.37 -0.21 13.43
C LYS A 70 28.44 0.55 14.23
N CYS A 71 29.64 0.67 13.67
CA CYS A 71 30.73 1.40 14.29
C CYS A 71 30.45 2.91 14.34
N ALA A 72 29.89 3.49 13.30
CA ALA A 72 29.50 4.89 13.30
C ALA A 72 28.43 5.18 14.37
N LYS A 73 27.41 4.31 14.48
CA LYS A 73 26.35 4.43 15.49
C LYS A 73 26.86 4.21 16.91
N LYS A 74 27.86 3.32 17.10
CA LYS A 74 28.48 3.07 18.41
C LYS A 74 29.43 4.22 18.81
N GLY A 75 30.19 4.76 17.86
CA GLY A 75 31.08 5.88 18.08
C GLY A 75 30.39 7.25 18.21
N SER A 76 29.18 7.38 17.66
CA SER A 76 28.34 8.59 17.78
C SER A 76 27.40 8.58 19.00
N ARG A 77 27.31 7.48 19.73
CA ARG A 77 26.57 7.42 21.00
C ARG A 77 27.32 8.23 22.06
N LYS A 78 26.91 9.49 22.21
CA LYS A 78 27.22 10.23 23.42
C LYS A 78 26.49 9.55 24.58
N PRO A 79 27.14 9.45 25.77
CA PRO A 79 26.43 8.99 26.96
C PRO A 79 25.17 9.85 27.15
N PRO A 80 24.06 9.33 27.68
CA PRO A 80 22.89 10.12 27.99
C PRO A 80 23.33 11.23 28.94
N LYS A 81 23.30 12.48 28.48
CA LYS A 81 23.59 13.63 29.31
C LYS A 81 22.41 13.79 30.25
N GLY A 82 22.65 13.63 31.53
CA GLY A 82 21.73 14.04 32.58
C GLY A 82 21.27 15.47 32.34
N GLU A 83 20.04 15.78 32.75
CA GLU A 83 19.55 17.16 32.75
C GLU A 83 20.47 18.01 33.61
N GLN A 84 21.04 19.06 33.04
CA GLN A 84 21.88 20.00 33.74
C GLN A 84 21.11 21.28 34.03
N THR A 85 21.28 21.80 35.22
CA THR A 85 20.74 23.11 35.59
C THR A 85 21.68 24.18 35.05
N LEU A 86 21.18 25.07 34.22
CA LEU A 86 21.90 26.17 33.59
C LEU A 86 21.21 27.48 33.90
N VAL A 87 21.96 28.58 33.93
CA VAL A 87 21.43 29.93 34.14
C VAL A 87 21.17 30.59 32.78
N CYS A 88 19.99 31.15 32.58
CA CYS A 88 19.63 31.85 31.35
C CYS A 88 20.41 33.19 31.23
N LYS A 89 21.14 33.37 30.12
CA LYS A 89 21.95 34.58 29.88
C LYS A 89 21.16 35.88 29.72
N ILE A 90 19.83 35.84 29.65
CA ILE A 90 18.97 37.02 29.47
C ILE A 90 18.20 37.35 30.72
N CYS A 91 17.53 36.37 31.33
CA CYS A 91 16.67 36.63 32.50
C CYS A 91 17.23 36.15 33.83
N GLY A 92 18.42 35.54 33.86
CA GLY A 92 19.07 35.03 35.05
C GLY A 92 18.42 33.80 35.71
N ILE A 93 17.28 33.31 35.20
CA ILE A 93 16.54 32.20 35.78
C ILE A 93 17.29 30.88 35.52
N GLU A 94 17.39 30.04 36.54
CA GLU A 94 17.87 28.65 36.40
C GLU A 94 16.84 27.80 35.64
N PHE A 95 17.31 26.97 34.70
CA PHE A 95 16.48 26.08 33.93
C PHE A 95 17.18 24.76 33.64
N LYS A 96 16.40 23.68 33.55
CA LYS A 96 16.90 22.37 33.20
C LYS A 96 17.06 22.22 31.69
N ALA A 97 18.26 21.84 31.24
CA ALA A 97 18.56 21.67 29.82
C ALA A 97 19.20 20.32 29.52
N LYS A 98 18.77 19.73 28.41
CA LYS A 98 19.36 18.48 27.88
C LYS A 98 20.71 18.70 27.16
N SER A 99 21.14 19.95 26.98
CA SER A 99 22.39 20.31 26.30
C SER A 99 23.13 21.38 27.05
N ILE A 100 24.42 21.13 27.33
CA ILE A 100 25.36 22.11 27.93
C ILE A 100 25.50 23.40 27.08
N LYS A 101 25.09 23.36 25.82
CA LYS A 101 25.13 24.52 24.91
C LYS A 101 23.88 25.37 24.99
N ALA A 102 22.88 24.98 25.78
CA ALA A 102 21.67 25.79 25.97
C ALA A 102 22.04 27.07 26.74
N ARG A 103 21.70 28.22 26.18
CA ARG A 103 22.03 29.53 26.74
C ARG A 103 20.82 30.26 27.28
N PHE A 104 19.61 29.80 26.93
CA PHE A 104 18.35 30.50 27.19
C PHE A 104 17.27 29.54 27.68
N CYS A 105 16.50 29.96 28.68
CA CYS A 105 15.40 29.16 29.27
C CYS A 105 14.20 29.04 28.35
N SER A 106 14.01 29.97 27.41
CA SER A 106 12.85 30.04 26.53
C SER A 106 13.22 30.61 25.16
N LEU A 107 12.32 30.42 24.18
CA LEU A 107 12.42 31.02 22.86
C LEU A 107 12.44 32.56 22.95
N ARG A 108 11.69 33.14 23.90
CA ARG A 108 11.64 34.58 24.15
C ARG A 108 13.01 35.15 24.54
N CYS A 109 13.71 34.50 25.46
CA CYS A 109 15.07 34.91 25.86
C CYS A 109 16.10 34.73 24.71
N ASN A 110 15.93 33.73 23.86
CA ASN A 110 16.79 33.57 22.68
C ASN A 110 16.57 34.68 21.63
N LEU A 111 15.32 35.11 21.43
CA LEU A 111 14.99 36.20 20.51
C LEU A 111 15.50 37.55 21.04
N LEU A 112 15.33 37.84 22.36
CA LEU A 112 15.86 39.03 22.99
C LEU A 112 17.38 39.11 22.89
N TYR A 113 18.11 38.00 23.05
CA TYR A 113 19.58 37.95 22.86
C TYR A 113 20.02 38.30 21.45
N LYS A 114 19.21 37.98 20.44
CA LYS A 114 19.53 38.28 19.04
C LYS A 114 19.22 39.73 18.64
N GLY A 115 18.81 40.57 19.58
CA GLY A 115 18.38 41.96 19.31
C GLY A 115 17.10 42.02 18.41
N GLU A 116 16.43 40.91 18.26
CA GLU A 116 15.20 40.85 17.49
C GLU A 116 14.00 41.19 18.37
N THR A 117 13.86 42.45 18.77
CA THR A 117 12.62 43.01 19.28
C THR A 117 11.65 43.13 18.10
N PHE A 118 10.97 42.04 17.77
CA PHE A 118 9.86 42.07 16.81
C PHE A 118 8.57 42.21 17.58
N GLU A 119 7.98 43.40 17.51
CA GLU A 119 6.63 43.60 17.99
C GLU A 119 5.64 43.09 16.95
N PRO A 120 4.72 42.16 17.33
CA PRO A 120 3.71 41.68 16.43
C PRO A 120 2.84 42.83 15.91
N GLN A 121 2.82 43.02 14.60
CA GLN A 121 2.04 44.06 13.94
C GLN A 121 0.91 43.44 13.12
N MET A 122 -0.20 44.16 12.99
CA MET A 122 -1.26 43.80 12.04
C MET A 122 -0.82 44.18 10.63
N ILE A 123 -0.70 43.17 9.76
CA ILE A 123 -0.32 43.38 8.36
C ILE A 123 -1.32 42.70 7.42
N LYS A 124 -1.41 43.19 6.19
CA LYS A 124 -2.23 42.56 5.13
C LYS A 124 -1.52 41.38 4.53
N CYS A 125 -2.22 40.27 4.34
CA CYS A 125 -1.71 39.08 3.71
C CYS A 125 -1.45 39.32 2.20
N GLU A 126 -0.23 39.12 1.74
CA GLU A 126 0.15 39.31 0.32
C GLU A 126 -0.66 38.45 -0.67
N THR A 127 -1.32 37.38 -0.20
CA THR A 127 -2.08 36.46 -1.06
C THR A 127 -3.58 36.73 -1.09
N CYS A 128 -4.19 37.08 0.05
CA CYS A 128 -5.64 37.19 0.15
C CYS A 128 -6.11 38.56 0.67
N GLY A 129 -5.21 39.51 0.96
CA GLY A 129 -5.50 40.84 1.45
C GLY A 129 -6.02 40.92 2.89
N LYS A 130 -6.36 39.80 3.54
CA LYS A 130 -6.88 39.81 4.91
C LYS A 130 -5.82 40.28 5.92
N GLU A 131 -6.21 41.09 6.87
CA GLU A 131 -5.35 41.52 7.97
C GLU A 131 -5.11 40.35 8.93
N PHE A 132 -3.88 40.23 9.40
CA PHE A 132 -3.48 39.20 10.36
C PHE A 132 -2.32 39.68 11.23
N LEU A 133 -2.23 39.13 12.44
CA LEU A 133 -1.14 39.43 13.35
C LEU A 133 0.13 38.74 12.88
N GLN A 134 1.14 39.52 12.47
CA GLN A 134 2.44 39.02 12.04
C GLN A 134 3.22 38.47 13.24
N LYS A 135 3.45 37.14 13.26
CA LYS A 135 4.12 36.46 14.37
C LYS A 135 5.67 36.45 14.26
N THR A 136 6.20 36.70 13.07
CA THR A 136 7.65 36.83 12.83
C THR A 136 7.90 37.76 11.65
N ARG A 137 9.06 38.45 11.60
CA ARG A 137 9.46 39.36 10.48
C ARG A 137 9.30 38.74 9.08
N LYS A 138 9.41 37.42 8.98
CA LYS A 138 9.31 36.67 7.71
C LYS A 138 7.88 36.26 7.35
N SER A 139 6.90 36.49 8.23
CA SER A 139 5.51 36.11 7.98
C SER A 139 4.83 37.13 7.07
N ARG A 140 4.60 36.79 5.80
CA ARG A 140 3.91 37.64 4.80
C ARG A 140 2.51 37.16 4.47
N CYS A 141 2.09 36.00 5.02
CA CYS A 141 0.80 35.36 4.73
C CYS A 141 0.09 34.94 6.00
N CYS A 142 -1.22 35.10 6.04
CA CYS A 142 -2.09 34.80 7.18
C CYS A 142 -2.21 33.29 7.47
N SER A 143 -1.97 32.43 6.50
CA SER A 143 -2.13 30.98 6.63
C SER A 143 -1.09 30.19 5.82
N LYS A 144 -0.96 28.89 6.15
CA LYS A 144 -0.14 27.94 5.36
C LYS A 144 -0.62 27.84 3.89
N ARG A 145 -1.94 27.94 3.68
CA ARG A 145 -2.55 27.93 2.34
C ARG A 145 -2.13 29.15 1.52
N CYS A 146 -2.26 30.35 2.10
CA CYS A 146 -1.84 31.58 1.43
C CYS A 146 -0.34 31.59 1.13
N ARG A 147 0.49 31.09 2.04
CA ARG A 147 1.93 30.94 1.82
C ARG A 147 2.23 29.98 0.67
N ALA A 148 1.55 28.84 0.61
CA ALA A 148 1.73 27.88 -0.50
C ALA A 148 1.31 28.49 -1.85
N THR A 149 0.21 29.27 -1.88
CA THR A 149 -0.24 29.99 -3.09
C THR A 149 0.77 31.04 -3.53
N MET A 150 1.34 31.80 -2.59
CA MET A 150 2.38 32.78 -2.89
C MET A 150 3.63 32.14 -3.47
N PHE A 151 4.12 31.05 -2.85
CA PHE A 151 5.28 30.32 -3.36
C PHE A 151 4.99 29.69 -4.74
N ALA A 152 3.80 29.14 -4.94
CA ALA A 152 3.42 28.59 -6.24
C ALA A 152 3.37 29.68 -7.34
N LYS A 153 2.95 30.90 -6.99
CA LYS A 153 2.96 32.06 -7.91
C LYS A 153 4.41 32.45 -8.24
N GLN A 154 5.26 32.68 -7.24
CA GLN A 154 6.67 33.02 -7.41
C GLN A 154 7.44 31.96 -8.20
N TRP A 155 7.12 30.68 -7.97
CA TRP A 155 7.75 29.57 -8.67
C TRP A 155 7.36 29.51 -10.16
N ARG A 156 6.09 29.83 -10.51
CA ARG A 156 5.63 29.94 -11.90
C ARG A 156 6.31 31.10 -12.64
N GLU A 157 6.47 32.23 -11.96
CA GLU A 157 7.14 33.40 -12.50
C GLU A 157 8.64 33.12 -12.74
N LYS A 158 9.27 32.38 -11.83
CA LYS A 158 10.69 32.04 -11.91
C LYS A 158 11.00 30.95 -12.95
N TYR A 159 10.05 30.04 -13.23
CA TYR A 159 10.24 28.89 -14.13
C TYR A 159 9.05 28.74 -15.12
N PRO A 160 8.82 29.73 -16.01
CA PRO A 160 7.64 29.74 -16.88
C PRO A 160 7.61 28.57 -17.87
N ASP A 161 8.75 28.14 -18.40
CA ASP A 161 8.84 27.06 -19.37
C ASP A 161 8.59 25.67 -18.72
N TYR A 162 9.06 25.48 -17.50
CA TYR A 162 8.75 24.28 -16.74
C TYR A 162 7.25 24.18 -16.45
N TYR A 163 6.62 25.30 -16.11
CA TYR A 163 5.19 25.34 -15.82
C TYR A 163 4.35 25.08 -17.09
N LYS A 164 4.70 25.69 -18.23
CA LYS A 164 4.07 25.40 -19.53
C LYS A 164 4.17 23.91 -19.90
N LYS A 165 5.33 23.30 -19.68
CA LYS A 165 5.57 21.88 -19.94
C LYS A 165 4.78 20.97 -18.98
N TYR A 166 4.64 21.38 -17.73
CA TYR A 166 3.83 20.68 -16.72
C TYR A 166 2.34 20.77 -17.02
N GLU A 167 1.82 21.97 -17.37
CA GLU A 167 0.42 22.14 -17.77
C GLU A 167 0.10 21.39 -19.06
N LYS A 168 1.00 21.38 -20.05
CA LYS A 168 0.85 20.57 -21.26
C LYS A 168 0.71 19.08 -20.92
N LYS A 169 1.59 18.53 -20.08
CA LYS A 169 1.49 17.13 -19.60
C LYS A 169 0.21 16.86 -18.82
N LYS A 170 -0.24 17.81 -18.00
CA LYS A 170 -1.49 17.69 -17.24
C LYS A 170 -2.72 17.73 -18.14
N HIS A 171 -2.69 18.54 -19.21
CA HIS A 171 -3.73 18.57 -20.24
C HIS A 171 -3.71 17.32 -21.12
N GLU A 172 -2.53 16.80 -21.45
CA GLU A 172 -2.36 15.51 -22.14
C GLU A 172 -2.92 14.37 -21.29
N LYS A 173 -2.55 14.30 -20.01
CA LYS A 173 -3.10 13.32 -19.07
C LYS A 173 -4.63 13.44 -18.91
N LYS A 174 -5.18 14.66 -18.81
CA LYS A 174 -6.63 14.88 -18.81
C LYS A 174 -7.30 14.49 -20.13
N ARG A 175 -6.62 14.63 -21.27
CA ARG A 175 -7.10 14.16 -22.58
C ARG A 175 -7.05 12.64 -22.68
N ASP A 176 -6.02 12.01 -22.12
CA ASP A 176 -5.88 10.55 -22.06
C ASP A 176 -6.87 9.94 -21.06
N ASP A 177 -7.03 10.55 -19.89
CA ASP A 177 -8.08 10.19 -18.92
C ASP A 177 -9.48 10.42 -19.52
N ALA A 178 -9.68 11.47 -20.33
CA ALA A 178 -10.92 11.71 -21.05
C ALA A 178 -11.08 10.84 -22.31
N ARG A 179 -10.01 10.30 -22.91
CA ARG A 179 -10.05 9.27 -23.95
C ARG A 179 -10.33 7.89 -23.38
N LEU A 180 -9.76 7.57 -22.21
CA LEU A 180 -10.10 6.37 -21.44
C LEU A 180 -11.56 6.44 -20.95
N SER A 181 -12.05 7.63 -20.55
CA SER A 181 -13.46 7.83 -20.23
C SER A 181 -14.36 7.93 -21.47
N LYS A 182 -13.83 8.14 -22.68
CA LYS A 182 -14.57 8.09 -23.96
C LYS A 182 -14.73 6.67 -24.50
N ASN A 183 -13.86 5.74 -24.11
CA ASN A 183 -14.12 4.32 -24.23
C ASN A 183 -15.16 3.85 -23.18
N ASP A 184 -15.40 4.63 -22.12
CA ASP A 184 -16.58 4.61 -21.30
C ASP A 184 -17.65 5.55 -21.91
N VAL A 185 -18.09 5.21 -23.11
CA VAL A 185 -19.23 5.85 -23.83
C VAL A 185 -20.47 5.99 -22.92
N ARG A 186 -20.50 5.21 -21.83
CA ARG A 186 -21.53 5.15 -20.81
C ARG A 186 -21.62 6.41 -19.94
N ALA A 187 -20.49 7.02 -19.55
CA ALA A 187 -20.51 8.24 -18.73
C ALA A 187 -20.95 9.50 -19.53
N SER A 188 -20.62 9.55 -20.84
CA SER A 188 -21.03 10.68 -21.69
C SER A 188 -22.49 10.59 -22.12
N GLU A 189 -23.06 9.39 -22.21
CA GLU A 189 -24.50 9.20 -22.46
C GLU A 189 -25.33 9.51 -21.22
N LEU A 190 -24.85 9.19 -20.03
CA LEU A 190 -25.44 9.62 -18.76
C LEU A 190 -25.50 11.16 -18.67
N LEU A 191 -24.42 11.84 -18.97
CA LEU A 191 -24.34 13.30 -18.97
C LEU A 191 -25.25 13.94 -20.03
N ARG A 192 -25.41 13.35 -21.21
CA ARG A 192 -26.34 13.85 -22.26
C ARG A 192 -27.80 13.71 -21.86
N TYR A 193 -28.15 12.65 -21.13
CA TYR A 193 -29.51 12.45 -20.67
C TYR A 193 -29.87 13.37 -19.50
N ASP A 194 -28.90 13.64 -18.61
CA ASP A 194 -29.06 14.55 -17.48
C ASP A 194 -29.19 16.03 -17.87
N THR A 195 -28.66 16.43 -19.03
CA THR A 195 -28.87 17.77 -19.57
C THR A 195 -30.32 18.02 -20.04
N TYR A 196 -31.07 16.93 -20.32
CA TYR A 196 -32.48 17.02 -20.73
C TYR A 196 -33.47 16.96 -19.54
N ASN A 197 -33.05 16.36 -18.40
CA ASN A 197 -33.84 16.29 -17.17
C ASN A 197 -32.86 16.23 -15.97
N PRO A 198 -32.33 17.37 -15.53
CA PRO A 198 -31.23 17.40 -14.58
C PRO A 198 -31.64 16.78 -13.24
N LEU A 199 -31.20 15.54 -13.04
CA LEU A 199 -31.16 14.98 -11.71
C LEU A 199 -30.21 15.83 -10.87
N LYS A 200 -30.62 16.25 -9.69
CA LYS A 200 -29.73 16.92 -8.75
C LYS A 200 -28.50 16.04 -8.50
N LYS A 201 -27.33 16.64 -8.31
CA LYS A 201 -26.02 15.96 -8.15
C LYS A 201 -26.05 14.81 -7.13
N ASP A 202 -26.95 14.88 -6.15
CA ASP A 202 -27.18 13.83 -5.15
C ASP A 202 -27.96 12.62 -5.71
N GLN A 203 -28.72 12.80 -6.77
CA GLN A 203 -29.48 11.75 -7.45
C GLN A 203 -28.60 10.94 -8.41
N MET A 204 -27.58 11.57 -9.00
CA MET A 204 -26.56 10.89 -9.81
C MET A 204 -25.69 9.95 -8.95
N ARG A 205 -25.21 10.43 -7.78
CA ARG A 205 -24.49 9.61 -6.81
C ARG A 205 -25.31 8.40 -6.33
N PHE A 206 -26.61 8.54 -6.32
CA PHE A 206 -27.54 7.48 -5.91
C PHE A 206 -27.68 6.37 -6.96
N ALA A 207 -27.75 6.73 -8.23
CA ALA A 207 -27.77 5.76 -9.34
C ALA A 207 -26.44 4.99 -9.46
N GLU A 208 -25.32 5.66 -9.23
CA GLU A 208 -24.00 5.03 -9.14
C GLU A 208 -23.91 4.03 -7.98
N SER A 209 -24.49 4.34 -6.83
CA SER A 209 -24.49 3.45 -5.65
C SER A 209 -25.34 2.18 -5.84
N LEU A 210 -26.30 2.20 -6.76
CA LEU A 210 -27.15 1.06 -7.10
C LEU A 210 -26.59 0.22 -8.25
N HIS A 211 -25.43 0.57 -8.80
CA HIS A 211 -24.81 -0.12 -9.95
C HIS A 211 -25.70 -0.22 -11.17
N VAL A 212 -26.44 0.84 -11.45
CA VAL A 212 -27.28 0.93 -12.62
C VAL A 212 -27.05 2.23 -13.36
N MET A 213 -27.02 2.15 -14.66
CA MET A 213 -27.03 3.29 -15.57
C MET A 213 -28.47 3.53 -16.04
N ARG A 214 -28.95 4.75 -15.87
CA ARG A 214 -30.28 5.12 -16.32
C ARG A 214 -30.25 5.45 -17.81
N LEU A 215 -30.98 4.68 -18.62
CA LEU A 215 -31.06 4.87 -20.08
C LEU A 215 -32.23 5.79 -20.48
N THR A 216 -33.35 5.70 -19.75
CA THR A 216 -34.50 6.57 -19.85
C THR A 216 -35.06 6.84 -18.45
N PRO A 217 -36.02 7.73 -18.25
CA PRO A 217 -36.60 7.98 -16.94
C PRO A 217 -37.02 6.74 -16.15
N ASN A 218 -37.40 5.68 -16.85
CA ASN A 218 -37.91 4.44 -16.25
C ASN A 218 -37.11 3.18 -16.63
N LYS A 219 -36.12 3.28 -17.54
CA LYS A 219 -35.30 2.14 -17.98
C LYS A 219 -33.84 2.32 -17.53
N CYS A 220 -33.28 1.25 -16.99
CA CYS A 220 -31.91 1.19 -16.55
C CYS A 220 -31.16 0.03 -17.23
N ARG A 221 -29.82 0.14 -17.26
CA ARG A 221 -28.90 -0.95 -17.58
C ARG A 221 -28.07 -1.26 -16.34
N CYS A 222 -27.99 -2.51 -15.97
CA CYS A 222 -27.11 -2.95 -14.88
C CYS A 222 -25.65 -2.81 -15.30
N LEU A 223 -24.82 -2.22 -14.46
CA LEU A 223 -23.38 -2.04 -14.72
C LEU A 223 -22.61 -3.35 -14.52
N ASP A 224 -23.15 -4.28 -13.71
CA ASP A 224 -22.49 -5.55 -13.43
C ASP A 224 -22.73 -6.60 -14.52
N CYS A 225 -23.97 -6.74 -15.01
CA CYS A 225 -24.33 -7.80 -15.94
C CYS A 225 -24.81 -7.32 -17.32
N GLY A 226 -24.86 -6.01 -17.57
CA GLY A 226 -25.30 -5.42 -18.82
C GLY A 226 -26.81 -5.52 -19.10
N THR A 227 -27.60 -6.20 -18.25
CA THR A 227 -29.05 -6.40 -18.47
C THR A 227 -29.78 -5.08 -18.44
N GLU A 228 -30.61 -4.82 -19.49
CA GLU A 228 -31.53 -3.69 -19.54
C GLU A 228 -32.87 -4.08 -18.96
N PHE A 229 -33.45 -3.23 -18.13
CA PHE A 229 -34.71 -3.48 -17.46
C PHE A 229 -35.46 -2.20 -17.15
N ILE A 230 -36.78 -2.33 -16.99
CA ILE A 230 -37.67 -1.24 -16.60
C ILE A 230 -37.84 -1.28 -15.08
N VAL A 231 -37.50 -0.17 -14.41
CA VAL A 231 -37.62 -0.03 -12.94
C VAL A 231 -39.09 0.10 -12.53
N SER A 232 -39.86 0.89 -13.30
CA SER A 232 -41.32 1.06 -13.15
C SER A 232 -41.90 1.52 -14.48
N LYS A 233 -43.18 1.24 -14.72
CA LYS A 233 -43.90 1.78 -15.89
C LYS A 233 -44.08 3.30 -15.80
N ASN A 234 -44.17 3.85 -14.59
CA ASN A 234 -44.25 5.29 -14.34
C ASN A 234 -42.85 5.86 -14.03
N PRO A 235 -42.39 6.91 -14.76
CA PRO A 235 -41.10 7.54 -14.57
C PRO A 235 -40.85 8.09 -13.15
N ASP A 236 -41.87 8.71 -12.55
CA ASP A 236 -41.74 9.29 -11.19
C ASP A 236 -41.64 8.20 -10.14
N SER A 237 -42.41 7.13 -10.27
CA SER A 237 -42.29 5.93 -9.43
C SER A 237 -40.92 5.25 -9.60
N ALA A 238 -40.39 5.24 -10.82
CA ALA A 238 -39.04 4.70 -11.07
C ALA A 238 -37.98 5.50 -10.34
N LEU A 239 -38.07 6.81 -10.35
CA LEU A 239 -37.14 7.68 -9.63
C LEU A 239 -37.24 7.48 -8.11
N GLU A 240 -38.47 7.38 -7.58
CA GLU A 240 -38.68 7.15 -6.14
C GLU A 240 -38.13 5.78 -5.70
N ILE A 241 -38.38 4.74 -6.50
CA ILE A 241 -37.80 3.41 -6.28
C ILE A 241 -36.25 3.49 -6.26
N LEU A 242 -35.65 4.17 -7.22
CA LEU A 242 -34.20 4.35 -7.26
C LEU A 242 -33.65 5.14 -6.07
N LYS A 243 -34.39 6.11 -5.53
CA LYS A 243 -34.00 6.88 -4.35
C LYS A 243 -34.12 6.08 -3.05
N THR A 244 -35.13 5.25 -2.94
CA THR A 244 -35.43 4.53 -1.68
C THR A 244 -34.77 3.18 -1.57
N ARG A 245 -34.39 2.55 -2.69
CA ARG A 245 -33.69 1.26 -2.68
C ARG A 245 -32.26 1.37 -2.17
N LYS A 246 -31.88 0.38 -1.38
CA LYS A 246 -30.51 0.23 -0.83
C LYS A 246 -29.66 -0.77 -1.64
N THR A 247 -30.22 -1.42 -2.64
CA THR A 247 -29.58 -2.47 -3.45
C THR A 247 -29.96 -2.33 -4.91
N THR A 248 -29.14 -2.86 -5.81
CA THR A 248 -29.39 -2.79 -7.25
C THR A 248 -30.79 -3.27 -7.61
N PRO A 249 -31.56 -2.51 -8.40
CA PRO A 249 -32.89 -2.91 -8.89
C PRO A 249 -32.83 -3.88 -10.08
N CYS A 250 -31.64 -4.30 -10.51
CA CYS A 250 -31.48 -5.21 -11.65
C CYS A 250 -32.19 -6.55 -11.38
N PRO A 251 -33.10 -7.03 -12.25
CA PRO A 251 -33.78 -8.28 -12.03
C PRO A 251 -32.87 -9.51 -12.09
N LYS A 252 -31.72 -9.42 -12.76
CA LYS A 252 -30.75 -10.50 -12.82
C LYS A 252 -29.77 -10.47 -11.60
N CYS A 253 -29.33 -9.30 -11.19
CA CYS A 253 -28.38 -9.14 -10.08
C CYS A 253 -29.06 -8.76 -8.76
N GLY A 254 -30.26 -8.19 -8.81
CA GLY A 254 -31.00 -7.67 -7.66
C GLY A 254 -32.19 -8.54 -7.23
N VAL A 255 -32.32 -9.70 -7.80
CA VAL A 255 -33.28 -10.69 -7.30
C VAL A 255 -32.76 -11.10 -5.95
N MET A 256 -33.27 -10.42 -4.91
CA MET A 256 -33.25 -10.98 -3.58
C MET A 256 -32.93 -10.02 -2.44
N VAL A 257 -33.61 -8.90 -2.36
CA VAL A 257 -33.77 -8.29 -1.04
C VAL A 257 -35.23 -7.96 -0.82
N GLY A 258 -36.00 -8.99 -0.50
CA GLY A 258 -37.43 -8.77 -0.18
C GLY A 258 -38.27 -10.00 0.04
N SER A 259 -37.81 -11.19 -0.25
CA SER A 259 -38.64 -12.40 -0.15
C SER A 259 -37.94 -13.57 0.52
N GLY A 260 -37.34 -13.41 1.67
CA GLY A 260 -36.93 -14.51 2.57
C GLY A 260 -36.17 -15.73 1.99
N VAL A 261 -36.05 -15.86 0.67
CA VAL A 261 -35.30 -16.89 -0.04
C VAL A 261 -34.04 -16.25 -0.62
N ARG A 262 -32.91 -16.53 -0.01
CA ARG A 262 -31.60 -16.06 -0.46
C ARG A 262 -31.13 -16.93 -1.63
N GLY A 263 -31.11 -16.38 -2.85
CA GLY A 263 -30.41 -16.99 -3.96
C GLY A 263 -28.92 -16.57 -3.95
N PRO A 264 -28.08 -17.26 -4.74
CA PRO A 264 -26.66 -16.92 -4.84
C PRO A 264 -26.46 -15.49 -5.35
N SER A 265 -25.44 -14.81 -4.87
CA SER A 265 -25.05 -13.50 -5.38
C SER A 265 -24.57 -13.60 -6.83
N SER A 266 -24.56 -12.49 -7.57
CA SER A 266 -24.00 -12.49 -8.94
C SER A 266 -22.54 -12.94 -8.98
N ALA A 267 -21.77 -12.62 -7.96
CA ALA A 267 -20.38 -13.04 -7.83
C ALA A 267 -20.26 -14.57 -7.59
N GLU A 268 -21.10 -15.13 -6.73
CA GLU A 268 -21.16 -16.59 -6.54
C GLU A 268 -21.57 -17.31 -7.83
N THR A 269 -22.54 -16.75 -8.55
CA THR A 269 -22.97 -17.30 -9.85
C THR A 269 -21.82 -17.27 -10.86
N GLU A 270 -21.12 -16.15 -10.98
CA GLU A 270 -19.96 -16.00 -11.87
C GLU A 270 -18.82 -16.96 -11.49
N LEU A 271 -18.54 -17.10 -10.19
CA LEU A 271 -17.54 -18.05 -9.70
C LEU A 271 -17.92 -19.49 -10.04
N ALA A 272 -19.19 -19.86 -9.87
CA ALA A 272 -19.68 -21.18 -10.18
C ALA A 272 -19.70 -21.49 -11.69
N GLU A 273 -19.96 -20.49 -12.54
CA GLU A 273 -19.86 -20.61 -13.99
C GLU A 273 -18.40 -20.77 -14.44
N ARG A 274 -17.48 -20.03 -13.84
CA ARG A 274 -16.06 -20.08 -14.16
C ARG A 274 -15.39 -21.39 -13.69
N TYR A 275 -15.82 -21.90 -12.54
CA TYR A 275 -15.23 -23.09 -11.92
C TYR A 275 -16.30 -24.20 -11.77
N PRO A 276 -16.65 -24.91 -12.86
CA PRO A 276 -17.72 -25.91 -12.87
C PRO A 276 -17.47 -27.12 -11.95
N ASN A 277 -16.25 -27.29 -11.49
CA ASN A 277 -15.87 -28.35 -10.54
C ASN A 277 -16.46 -28.14 -9.13
N PHE A 278 -16.93 -26.92 -8.81
CA PHE A 278 -17.71 -26.68 -7.60
C PHE A 278 -19.15 -27.15 -7.83
N THR A 279 -19.33 -28.46 -7.75
CA THR A 279 -20.61 -29.12 -8.05
C THR A 279 -21.63 -28.93 -6.96
N GLU A 280 -21.18 -28.70 -5.71
CA GLU A 280 -22.05 -28.51 -4.56
C GLU A 280 -22.15 -27.03 -4.19
N ARG A 281 -23.38 -26.55 -4.00
CA ARG A 281 -23.67 -25.12 -3.75
C ARG A 281 -24.63 -24.98 -2.57
N ASN A 282 -24.36 -23.97 -1.71
CA ASN A 282 -25.17 -23.63 -0.54
C ASN A 282 -25.44 -24.86 0.36
N ILE A 283 -24.43 -25.68 0.53
CA ILE A 283 -24.52 -26.92 1.30
C ILE A 283 -24.19 -26.69 2.78
N ARG A 284 -24.74 -27.58 3.62
CA ARG A 284 -24.46 -27.60 5.06
C ARG A 284 -24.02 -29.00 5.46
N PRO A 285 -22.75 -29.34 5.24
CA PRO A 285 -22.23 -30.65 5.63
C PRO A 285 -22.31 -30.81 7.16
N ASP A 286 -22.49 -32.05 7.65
CA ASP A 286 -22.59 -32.34 9.08
C ASP A 286 -21.38 -31.82 9.87
N TRP A 287 -20.18 -31.90 9.28
CA TRP A 287 -18.93 -31.43 9.90
C TRP A 287 -18.80 -29.90 9.98
N MET A 288 -19.74 -29.13 9.38
CA MET A 288 -19.79 -27.66 9.42
C MET A 288 -20.57 -27.07 10.59
N ASP A 289 -21.13 -27.90 11.47
CA ASP A 289 -21.88 -27.45 12.63
C ASP A 289 -23.02 -26.49 12.23
N GLY A 290 -23.80 -26.90 11.21
CA GLY A 290 -24.92 -26.15 10.66
C GLY A 290 -24.56 -24.93 9.83
N ARG A 291 -23.26 -24.61 9.64
CA ARG A 291 -22.80 -23.51 8.79
C ARG A 291 -22.85 -23.92 7.31
N GLU A 292 -23.12 -22.96 6.46
CA GLU A 292 -23.23 -23.13 5.01
C GLU A 292 -21.89 -22.93 4.32
N LEU A 293 -21.65 -23.63 3.21
CA LEU A 293 -20.60 -23.37 2.23
C LEU A 293 -21.26 -22.91 0.93
N ASP A 294 -20.85 -21.75 0.39
CA ASP A 294 -21.43 -21.19 -0.83
C ASP A 294 -21.12 -22.08 -2.04
N LEU A 295 -19.86 -22.45 -2.22
CA LEU A 295 -19.39 -23.34 -3.28
C LEU A 295 -18.44 -24.38 -2.71
N TYR A 296 -18.59 -25.66 -3.09
CA TYR A 296 -17.73 -26.75 -2.64
C TYR A 296 -17.37 -27.71 -3.78
N ASP A 297 -16.08 -27.99 -3.89
CA ASP A 297 -15.52 -29.05 -4.75
C ASP A 297 -15.12 -30.23 -3.85
N PRO A 298 -15.92 -31.31 -3.80
CA PRO A 298 -15.65 -32.45 -2.93
C PRO A 298 -14.43 -33.28 -3.34
N GLU A 299 -14.10 -33.30 -4.64
CA GLU A 299 -12.94 -34.05 -5.16
C GLU A 299 -11.63 -33.41 -4.72
N ARG A 300 -11.53 -32.08 -4.88
CA ARG A 300 -10.32 -31.33 -4.48
C ARG A 300 -10.31 -30.95 -3.03
N LYS A 301 -11.43 -31.08 -2.33
CA LYS A 301 -11.66 -30.58 -0.97
C LYS A 301 -11.34 -29.09 -0.84
N ILE A 302 -11.92 -28.30 -1.72
CA ILE A 302 -11.81 -26.85 -1.75
C ILE A 302 -13.19 -26.24 -1.65
N ALA A 303 -13.37 -25.27 -0.76
CA ALA A 303 -14.59 -24.48 -0.64
C ALA A 303 -14.31 -23.00 -0.89
N ILE A 304 -15.27 -22.29 -1.47
CA ILE A 304 -15.23 -20.83 -1.65
C ILE A 304 -16.42 -20.23 -0.93
N GLU A 305 -16.15 -19.15 -0.20
CA GLU A 305 -17.12 -18.27 0.46
C GLU A 305 -17.03 -16.88 -0.13
N PHE A 306 -18.16 -16.33 -0.52
CA PHE A 306 -18.25 -14.94 -0.96
C PHE A 306 -18.88 -14.08 0.14
N ASN A 307 -18.06 -13.32 0.83
CA ASN A 307 -18.46 -12.58 2.03
C ASN A 307 -18.87 -11.14 1.71
N GLY A 308 -20.18 -10.88 1.65
CA GLY A 308 -20.75 -9.55 1.53
C GLY A 308 -20.44 -8.69 2.77
N ILE A 309 -19.82 -7.51 2.58
CA ILE A 309 -19.32 -6.69 3.67
C ILE A 309 -20.39 -6.18 4.63
N VAL A 310 -21.61 -5.96 4.14
CA VAL A 310 -22.73 -5.49 4.98
C VAL A 310 -23.08 -6.56 6.02
N TRP A 311 -23.23 -7.81 5.59
CA TRP A 311 -23.67 -8.92 6.42
C TRP A 311 -22.60 -9.46 7.36
N HIS A 312 -21.33 -9.34 6.95
CA HIS A 312 -20.18 -9.84 7.69
C HIS A 312 -19.49 -8.79 8.58
N SER A 313 -19.91 -7.53 8.51
CA SER A 313 -19.42 -6.46 9.39
C SER A 313 -20.13 -6.45 10.76
N THR A 314 -19.53 -5.75 11.72
CA THR A 314 -20.12 -5.58 13.07
C THR A 314 -21.45 -4.86 13.09
N LYS A 315 -21.90 -4.31 11.97
CA LYS A 315 -23.25 -3.77 11.83
C LYS A 315 -24.32 -4.86 12.01
N HIS A 316 -24.09 -6.03 11.42
CA HIS A 316 -25.04 -7.15 11.45
C HIS A 316 -24.52 -8.36 12.21
N LYS A 317 -23.21 -8.61 12.20
CA LYS A 317 -22.59 -9.77 12.83
C LYS A 317 -21.66 -9.33 13.96
N LYS A 318 -22.07 -9.58 15.21
CA LYS A 318 -21.28 -9.19 16.40
C LYS A 318 -20.16 -10.18 16.72
N GLU A 319 -20.23 -11.41 16.21
CA GLU A 319 -19.21 -12.43 16.40
C GLU A 319 -17.90 -12.05 15.72
N THR A 320 -16.84 -11.96 16.50
CA THR A 320 -15.51 -11.52 16.02
C THR A 320 -14.68 -12.65 15.42
N ASP A 321 -15.07 -13.90 15.64
CA ASP A 321 -14.36 -15.12 15.25
C ASP A 321 -15.11 -16.04 14.27
N ALA A 322 -16.26 -15.59 13.76
CA ALA A 322 -17.10 -16.39 12.88
C ALA A 322 -16.37 -16.94 11.63
N HIS A 323 -15.53 -16.10 11.00
CA HIS A 323 -14.72 -16.51 9.84
C HIS A 323 -13.61 -17.49 10.24
N LYS A 324 -13.02 -17.28 11.43
CA LYS A 324 -12.05 -18.21 12.00
C LYS A 324 -12.68 -19.55 12.31
N ALA A 325 -13.83 -19.56 12.99
CA ALA A 325 -14.54 -20.79 13.37
C ALA A 325 -14.90 -21.63 12.13
N LYS A 326 -15.37 -20.98 11.05
CA LYS A 326 -15.64 -21.64 9.76
C LYS A 326 -14.37 -22.23 9.15
N ALA A 327 -13.26 -21.45 9.15
CA ALA A 327 -11.97 -21.93 8.68
C ALA A 327 -11.41 -23.09 9.52
N ASP A 328 -11.60 -23.07 10.83
CA ASP A 328 -11.17 -24.16 11.73
C ASP A 328 -11.91 -25.48 11.45
N LEU A 329 -13.22 -25.41 11.19
CA LEU A 329 -14.03 -26.59 10.83
C LEU A 329 -13.60 -27.17 9.48
N CYS A 330 -13.44 -26.34 8.48
CA CYS A 330 -12.96 -26.77 7.15
C CYS A 330 -11.59 -27.41 7.24
N GLU A 331 -10.66 -26.78 7.95
CA GLU A 331 -9.32 -27.31 8.11
C GLU A 331 -9.31 -28.67 8.83
N LYS A 332 -10.13 -28.81 9.89
CA LYS A 332 -10.32 -30.10 10.60
C LYS A 332 -10.87 -31.19 9.69
N ALA A 333 -11.71 -30.83 8.72
CA ALA A 333 -12.24 -31.74 7.70
C ALA A 333 -11.28 -31.96 6.52
N GLY A 334 -10.10 -31.34 6.52
CA GLY A 334 -9.13 -31.40 5.42
C GLY A 334 -9.55 -30.61 4.19
N VAL A 335 -10.46 -29.65 4.35
CA VAL A 335 -11.00 -28.78 3.30
C VAL A 335 -10.26 -27.44 3.31
N GLN A 336 -9.76 -27.01 2.17
CA GLN A 336 -9.24 -25.64 1.99
C GLN A 336 -10.40 -24.67 1.80
N LEU A 337 -10.64 -23.78 2.78
CA LEU A 337 -11.64 -22.74 2.67
C LEU A 337 -11.00 -21.45 2.14
N ILE A 338 -11.54 -20.93 1.03
CA ILE A 338 -11.17 -19.63 0.46
C ILE A 338 -12.29 -18.64 0.78
N GLN A 339 -11.96 -17.54 1.46
CA GLN A 339 -12.93 -16.53 1.86
C GLN A 339 -12.64 -15.22 1.11
N ILE A 340 -13.50 -14.89 0.16
CA ILE A 340 -13.38 -13.71 -0.69
C ILE A 340 -14.22 -12.57 -0.09
N TRP A 341 -13.61 -11.42 0.14
CA TRP A 341 -14.37 -10.22 0.50
C TRP A 341 -15.00 -9.58 -0.74
N GLU A 342 -16.21 -9.14 -0.63
CA GLU A 342 -16.91 -8.38 -1.67
C GLU A 342 -16.07 -7.19 -2.18
N THR A 343 -15.35 -6.49 -1.30
CA THR A 343 -14.43 -5.40 -1.69
C THR A 343 -13.25 -5.88 -2.54
N GLU A 344 -12.72 -7.06 -2.27
CA GLU A 344 -11.63 -7.64 -3.08
C GLU A 344 -12.15 -7.98 -4.49
N TRP A 345 -13.34 -8.51 -4.57
CA TRP A 345 -14.01 -8.81 -5.85
C TRP A 345 -14.20 -7.57 -6.71
N PHE A 346 -14.70 -6.49 -6.13
CA PHE A 346 -14.97 -5.27 -6.89
C PHE A 346 -13.73 -4.45 -7.21
N GLN A 347 -12.70 -4.48 -6.38
CA GLN A 347 -11.51 -3.63 -6.54
C GLN A 347 -10.32 -4.36 -7.17
N LYS A 348 -10.25 -5.70 -7.01
CA LYS A 348 -9.10 -6.52 -7.36
C LYS A 348 -9.51 -7.85 -8.00
N LYS A 349 -10.58 -7.83 -8.80
CA LYS A 349 -11.17 -9.04 -9.40
C LYS A 349 -10.14 -9.90 -10.12
N GLU A 350 -9.29 -9.29 -10.95
CA GLU A 350 -8.24 -10.02 -11.68
C GLU A 350 -7.25 -10.72 -10.73
N CYS A 351 -6.85 -10.05 -9.65
CA CYS A 351 -5.99 -10.69 -8.63
C CYS A 351 -6.70 -11.84 -7.89
N VAL A 352 -8.01 -11.70 -7.65
CA VAL A 352 -8.83 -12.76 -7.03
C VAL A 352 -8.90 -13.96 -7.95
N LEU A 353 -9.23 -13.76 -9.22
CA LEU A 353 -9.34 -14.82 -10.23
C LEU A 353 -7.99 -15.49 -10.48
N ASP A 354 -6.91 -14.71 -10.63
CA ASP A 354 -5.56 -15.23 -10.79
C ASP A 354 -5.14 -16.15 -9.63
N LYS A 355 -5.45 -15.73 -8.40
CA LYS A 355 -5.15 -16.52 -7.22
C LYS A 355 -5.98 -17.78 -7.12
N LEU A 356 -7.25 -17.74 -7.53
CA LEU A 356 -8.10 -18.93 -7.66
C LEU A 356 -7.57 -19.86 -8.74
N ASP A 357 -7.23 -19.34 -9.93
CA ASP A 357 -6.64 -20.12 -11.03
C ASP A 357 -5.34 -20.81 -10.59
N ALA A 358 -4.50 -20.10 -9.81
CA ALA A 358 -3.29 -20.69 -9.25
C ALA A 358 -3.57 -21.84 -8.26
N ILE A 359 -4.58 -21.69 -7.38
CA ILE A 359 -5.00 -22.71 -6.41
C ILE A 359 -5.60 -23.93 -7.16
N MET A 360 -6.37 -23.68 -8.23
CA MET A 360 -6.98 -24.72 -9.07
C MET A 360 -6.03 -25.32 -10.09
N HIS A 361 -4.79 -24.81 -10.20
CA HIS A 361 -3.80 -25.18 -11.21
C HIS A 361 -4.25 -24.94 -12.65
N LEU A 362 -5.03 -23.86 -12.88
CA LEU A 362 -5.59 -23.49 -14.17
C LEU A 362 -4.83 -22.29 -14.78
N ASN A 363 -4.75 -22.24 -16.10
CA ASN A 363 -4.38 -21.06 -16.89
C ASN A 363 -3.12 -20.29 -16.43
N MET A 364 -2.13 -20.98 -15.85
CA MET A 364 -0.91 -20.36 -15.34
C MET A 364 0.29 -20.63 -16.23
N THR A 365 0.96 -19.57 -16.68
CA THR A 365 2.28 -19.69 -17.32
C THR A 365 3.31 -20.03 -16.25
N LYS A 366 3.93 -21.21 -16.35
CA LYS A 366 4.94 -21.67 -15.40
C LYS A 366 6.32 -21.16 -15.78
N VAL A 367 6.94 -20.38 -14.90
CA VAL A 367 8.30 -19.86 -15.07
C VAL A 367 9.19 -20.39 -13.94
N ALA A 368 10.31 -21.00 -14.29
CA ALA A 368 11.27 -21.44 -13.29
C ALA A 368 12.11 -20.24 -12.81
N ALA A 369 12.13 -19.97 -11.52
CA ALA A 369 12.89 -18.85 -10.96
C ALA A 369 14.37 -18.87 -11.32
N ARG A 370 14.97 -20.03 -11.56
CA ARG A 370 16.38 -20.16 -12.01
C ARG A 370 16.67 -19.41 -13.31
N LYS A 371 15.67 -19.25 -14.18
CA LYS A 371 15.79 -18.52 -15.46
C LYS A 371 15.70 -17.00 -15.29
N LEU A 372 15.16 -16.52 -14.16
CA LEU A 372 14.97 -15.11 -13.87
C LEU A 372 16.20 -14.53 -13.18
N LYS A 373 16.46 -13.25 -13.35
CA LYS A 373 17.54 -12.52 -12.68
C LYS A 373 17.02 -11.84 -11.43
N ALA A 374 17.59 -12.16 -10.26
CA ALA A 374 17.24 -11.46 -9.02
C ALA A 374 17.92 -10.08 -8.98
N ARG A 375 17.15 -9.04 -8.65
CA ARG A 375 17.61 -7.66 -8.54
C ARG A 375 17.12 -7.05 -7.24
N ILE A 376 18.03 -6.41 -6.48
CA ILE A 376 17.66 -5.59 -5.31
C ILE A 376 17.19 -4.24 -5.82
N MET A 377 16.02 -3.80 -5.38
CA MET A 377 15.38 -2.56 -5.80
C MET A 377 15.72 -1.45 -4.79
N GLU A 378 16.73 -0.66 -5.10
CA GLU A 378 17.35 0.29 -4.15
C GLU A 378 16.93 1.73 -4.38
N THR A 379 16.75 2.13 -5.64
CA THR A 379 16.43 3.52 -5.97
C THR A 379 14.97 3.85 -5.69
N LYS A 380 14.65 5.11 -5.61
CA LYS A 380 13.27 5.58 -5.43
C LYS A 380 12.37 5.17 -6.60
N GLU A 381 12.91 5.23 -7.80
CA GLU A 381 12.24 4.84 -9.05
C GLU A 381 11.96 3.33 -9.07
N GLU A 382 12.94 2.51 -8.70
CA GLU A 382 12.77 1.06 -8.60
C GLU A 382 11.74 0.67 -7.53
N ARG A 383 11.73 1.37 -6.39
CA ARG A 383 10.72 1.15 -5.35
C ARG A 383 9.32 1.57 -5.79
N ALA A 384 9.20 2.61 -6.61
CA ALA A 384 7.94 2.98 -7.23
C ALA A 384 7.44 1.90 -8.20
N MET A 385 8.35 1.30 -9.01
CA MET A 385 8.01 0.15 -9.86
C MET A 385 7.50 -1.04 -9.04
N VAL A 386 8.16 -1.35 -7.91
CA VAL A 386 7.70 -2.41 -6.98
C VAL A 386 6.31 -2.11 -6.43
N SER A 387 6.04 -0.86 -6.05
CA SER A 387 4.73 -0.46 -5.53
C SER A 387 3.64 -0.60 -6.58
N CYS A 388 3.87 -0.13 -7.80
CA CYS A 388 2.94 -0.31 -8.93
C CYS A 388 2.71 -1.79 -9.22
N PHE A 389 3.78 -2.58 -9.31
CA PHE A 389 3.68 -4.02 -9.54
C PHE A 389 2.83 -4.72 -8.47
N LEU A 390 3.03 -4.40 -7.19
CA LEU A 390 2.25 -4.98 -6.09
C LEU A 390 0.80 -4.50 -6.09
N ASP A 391 0.55 -3.25 -6.49
CA ASP A 391 -0.82 -2.74 -6.62
C ASP A 391 -1.59 -3.42 -7.75
N GLU A 392 -0.91 -3.84 -8.80
CA GLU A 392 -1.52 -4.57 -9.92
C GLU A 392 -1.67 -6.07 -9.64
N ASN A 393 -0.70 -6.68 -8.95
CA ASN A 393 -0.54 -8.14 -8.89
C ASN A 393 -0.78 -8.75 -7.49
N HIS A 394 -1.08 -7.96 -6.47
CA HIS A 394 -1.33 -8.45 -5.12
C HIS A 394 -2.68 -7.98 -4.59
N ILE A 395 -3.49 -8.89 -4.02
CA ILE A 395 -4.83 -8.59 -3.48
C ILE A 395 -4.81 -7.41 -2.50
N GLN A 396 -3.83 -7.37 -1.60
CA GLN A 396 -3.70 -6.30 -0.59
C GLN A 396 -2.88 -5.11 -1.09
N GLY A 397 -2.40 -5.12 -2.34
CA GLY A 397 -1.55 -4.07 -2.88
C GLY A 397 -0.18 -3.95 -2.20
N HIS A 398 0.49 -2.84 -2.45
CA HIS A 398 1.79 -2.55 -1.85
C HIS A 398 1.69 -2.27 -0.34
N ALA A 399 2.80 -2.43 0.35
CA ALA A 399 2.96 -2.04 1.76
C ALA A 399 4.39 -1.52 1.97
N GLY A 400 4.56 -0.63 2.96
CA GLY A 400 5.87 -0.10 3.30
C GLY A 400 6.88 -1.20 3.62
N CYS A 401 8.05 -1.13 3.01
CA CYS A 401 9.15 -2.07 3.20
C CYS A 401 10.49 -1.35 3.25
N GLN A 402 11.50 -1.97 3.84
CA GLN A 402 12.88 -1.47 3.81
C GLN A 402 13.66 -2.03 2.61
N TRP A 403 13.33 -3.26 2.19
CA TRP A 403 14.00 -3.94 1.09
C TRP A 403 13.02 -4.62 0.17
N ALA A 404 13.33 -4.63 -1.11
CA ALA A 404 12.57 -5.33 -2.12
C ALA A 404 13.52 -6.06 -3.08
N VAL A 405 13.14 -7.29 -3.43
CA VAL A 405 13.82 -8.12 -4.43
C VAL A 405 12.85 -8.40 -5.56
N ALA A 406 13.19 -8.00 -6.76
CA ALA A 406 12.47 -8.35 -7.97
C ALA A 406 13.16 -9.50 -8.71
N LEU A 407 12.38 -10.43 -9.24
CA LEU A 407 12.83 -11.41 -10.21
C LEU A 407 12.49 -10.89 -11.61
N MET A 408 13.52 -10.60 -12.39
CA MET A 408 13.41 -9.96 -13.69
C MET A 408 13.40 -11.01 -14.81
N ASP A 409 12.48 -10.84 -15.74
CA ASP A 409 12.36 -11.54 -17.01
C ASP A 409 12.69 -10.53 -18.12
N GLY A 410 13.94 -10.45 -18.52
CA GLY A 410 14.43 -9.30 -19.29
C GLY A 410 14.36 -8.02 -18.47
N ASP A 411 13.62 -7.03 -18.96
CA ASP A 411 13.38 -5.74 -18.28
C ASP A 411 12.10 -5.72 -17.46
N ASP A 412 11.28 -6.76 -17.57
CA ASP A 412 10.00 -6.88 -16.87
C ASP A 412 10.12 -7.56 -15.52
N ILE A 413 9.28 -7.16 -14.57
CA ILE A 413 9.17 -7.83 -13.29
C ILE A 413 8.26 -9.06 -13.43
N ALA A 414 8.80 -10.25 -13.12
CA ALA A 414 8.02 -11.49 -13.05
C ALA A 414 7.50 -11.80 -11.65
N ALA A 415 8.27 -11.46 -10.62
CA ALA A 415 7.86 -11.61 -9.21
C ALA A 415 8.56 -10.59 -8.31
N VAL A 416 7.97 -10.30 -7.17
CA VAL A 416 8.54 -9.41 -6.15
C VAL A 416 8.37 -10.02 -4.77
N CYS A 417 9.46 -9.97 -3.97
CA CYS A 417 9.41 -10.11 -2.51
C CYS A 417 9.74 -8.79 -1.85
N THR A 418 9.00 -8.40 -0.82
CA THR A 418 9.35 -7.25 0.02
C THR A 418 9.65 -7.69 1.44
N PHE A 419 10.65 -7.03 2.05
CA PHE A 419 11.14 -7.33 3.38
C PHE A 419 11.05 -6.12 4.28
N LYS A 420 10.58 -6.34 5.50
CA LYS A 420 10.44 -5.33 6.53
C LYS A 420 11.08 -5.83 7.82
N TYR A 421 11.90 -4.99 8.45
CA TYR A 421 12.38 -5.27 9.79
C TYR A 421 11.30 -4.90 10.79
N GLY A 422 10.71 -5.92 11.41
CA GLY A 422 9.62 -5.79 12.36
C GLY A 422 10.14 -5.79 13.80
N THR A 423 9.51 -5.00 14.65
CA THR A 423 9.52 -5.24 16.08
C THR A 423 8.39 -6.20 16.37
N GLY A 424 8.70 -7.42 16.82
CA GLY A 424 7.70 -8.27 17.43
C GLY A 424 7.09 -7.47 18.59
N TYR A 425 5.78 -7.22 18.52
CA TYR A 425 5.09 -6.69 19.68
C TYR A 425 5.16 -7.77 20.78
N ALA A 426 6.05 -7.56 21.75
CA ALA A 426 5.81 -8.12 23.05
C ALA A 426 4.44 -7.57 23.47
N ASN A 427 3.47 -8.45 23.74
CA ASN A 427 2.20 -8.03 24.31
C ASN A 427 2.54 -7.15 25.52
N ALA A 428 2.13 -5.89 25.48
CA ALA A 428 2.33 -4.98 26.60
C ALA A 428 1.72 -5.65 27.84
N GLY A 429 2.57 -6.05 28.78
CA GLY A 429 2.16 -6.80 29.96
C GLY A 429 2.62 -8.26 30.05
N SER A 430 3.15 -8.87 29.00
CA SER A 430 3.60 -10.28 29.05
C SER A 430 5.01 -10.51 29.60
N GLY A 431 5.77 -9.46 29.86
CA GLY A 431 7.18 -9.56 30.29
C GLY A 431 8.15 -10.18 29.28
N LYS A 432 7.67 -10.59 28.12
CA LYS A 432 8.50 -11.20 27.07
C LYS A 432 9.30 -10.11 26.33
N LYS A 433 10.60 -10.36 26.14
CA LYS A 433 11.45 -9.50 25.30
C LYS A 433 10.87 -9.38 23.89
N ALA A 434 10.91 -8.17 23.31
CA ALA A 434 10.55 -7.95 21.91
C ALA A 434 11.42 -8.83 20.99
N ASP A 435 10.78 -9.67 20.19
CA ASP A 435 11.45 -10.48 19.18
C ASP A 435 11.65 -9.62 17.93
N TYR A 436 12.90 -9.30 17.58
CA TYR A 436 13.25 -8.52 16.39
C TYR A 436 13.54 -9.48 15.25
N TYR A 437 12.72 -9.42 14.19
CA TYR A 437 12.85 -10.29 13.03
C TYR A 437 12.69 -9.52 11.72
N TRP A 438 13.18 -10.13 10.65
CA TRP A 438 12.83 -9.74 9.29
C TRP A 438 11.51 -10.41 8.91
N GLU A 439 10.59 -9.62 8.38
CA GLU A 439 9.31 -10.09 7.86
C GLU A 439 9.34 -10.09 6.33
N LEU A 440 9.04 -11.25 5.71
CA LEU A 440 8.60 -11.29 4.32
C LEU A 440 7.17 -10.74 4.30
N ASN A 441 7.05 -9.47 3.91
CA ASN A 441 5.84 -8.67 4.05
C ASN A 441 4.87 -8.86 2.88
N ARG A 442 5.40 -8.97 1.65
CA ARG A 442 4.64 -9.26 0.41
C ARG A 442 5.43 -10.19 -0.49
N TYR A 443 4.70 -11.07 -1.15
CA TYR A 443 5.15 -11.82 -2.32
C TYR A 443 4.04 -11.80 -3.37
N ALA A 444 4.37 -11.39 -4.58
CA ALA A 444 3.48 -11.48 -5.74
C ALA A 444 4.25 -11.92 -6.97
N THR A 445 3.55 -12.61 -7.84
CA THR A 445 3.97 -12.89 -9.22
C THR A 445 3.12 -12.04 -10.17
N ARG A 446 3.61 -11.79 -11.38
CA ARG A 446 2.80 -11.19 -12.45
C ARG A 446 1.55 -12.05 -12.67
N LEU A 447 0.40 -11.41 -12.89
CA LEU A 447 -0.87 -12.11 -13.16
C LEU A 447 -0.68 -13.20 -14.23
N HIS A 448 -1.39 -14.28 -14.10
CA HIS A 448 -1.35 -15.49 -14.97
C HIS A 448 0.02 -16.16 -15.04
N THR A 449 0.89 -15.88 -14.06
CA THR A 449 2.26 -16.44 -14.00
C THR A 449 2.52 -17.09 -12.65
N SER A 450 3.00 -18.34 -12.68
CA SER A 450 3.49 -19.07 -11.51
C SER A 450 5.00 -19.15 -11.56
N VAL A 451 5.69 -18.51 -10.61
CA VAL A 451 7.16 -18.51 -10.55
C VAL A 451 7.63 -19.56 -9.56
N GLN A 452 7.98 -20.73 -10.08
CA GLN A 452 8.45 -21.86 -9.28
C GLN A 452 9.81 -21.56 -8.64
N GLY A 453 9.91 -21.68 -7.30
CA GLY A 453 11.09 -21.33 -6.52
C GLY A 453 11.31 -19.83 -6.36
N GLY A 454 10.31 -19.00 -6.69
CA GLY A 454 10.41 -17.52 -6.63
C GLY A 454 10.71 -16.99 -5.24
N ILE A 455 9.98 -17.45 -4.23
CA ILE A 455 10.20 -17.05 -2.82
C ILE A 455 11.62 -17.38 -2.39
N SER A 456 12.06 -18.62 -2.59
CA SER A 456 13.40 -19.10 -2.21
C SER A 456 14.52 -18.31 -2.89
N LYS A 457 14.36 -17.99 -4.18
CA LYS A 457 15.33 -17.19 -4.93
C LYS A 457 15.40 -15.75 -4.43
N CYS A 458 14.26 -15.12 -4.13
CA CYS A 458 14.22 -13.77 -3.54
C CYS A 458 14.88 -13.76 -2.17
N ILE A 459 14.60 -14.74 -1.31
CA ILE A 459 15.22 -14.88 0.01
C ILE A 459 16.73 -15.07 -0.10
N SER A 460 17.19 -15.93 -1.01
CA SER A 460 18.61 -16.13 -1.28
C SER A 460 19.32 -14.84 -1.71
N ALA A 461 18.69 -14.05 -2.60
CA ALA A 461 19.23 -12.76 -3.01
C ALA A 461 19.26 -11.74 -1.86
N PHE A 462 18.20 -11.68 -1.04
CA PHE A 462 18.12 -10.83 0.14
C PHE A 462 19.20 -11.19 1.17
N ARG A 463 19.43 -12.48 1.43
CA ARG A 463 20.45 -12.94 2.39
C ARG A 463 21.87 -12.62 1.94
N LYS A 464 22.16 -12.60 0.64
CA LYS A 464 23.49 -12.19 0.13
C LYS A 464 23.82 -10.74 0.52
N THR A 465 22.83 -9.87 0.64
CA THR A 465 23.01 -8.48 1.08
C THR A 465 22.88 -8.32 2.60
N HIS A 466 22.30 -9.32 3.27
CA HIS A 466 22.06 -9.35 4.71
C HIS A 466 22.52 -10.69 5.33
N PRO A 467 23.81 -10.98 5.35
CA PRO A 467 24.32 -12.28 5.83
C PRO A 467 24.04 -12.55 7.31
N ASP A 468 23.82 -11.51 8.10
CA ASP A 468 23.52 -11.60 9.54
C ASP A 468 22.06 -12.02 9.83
N VAL A 469 21.21 -12.22 8.81
CA VAL A 469 19.81 -12.62 8.99
C VAL A 469 19.75 -14.09 9.37
N LYS A 470 19.32 -14.37 10.61
CA LYS A 470 19.19 -15.74 11.14
C LYS A 470 17.83 -16.36 10.86
N SER A 471 16.79 -15.54 10.70
CA SER A 471 15.45 -16.03 10.40
C SER A 471 14.60 -14.96 9.70
N ILE A 472 13.62 -15.43 8.95
CA ILE A 472 12.59 -14.60 8.32
C ILE A 472 11.24 -15.13 8.77
N VAL A 473 10.35 -14.22 9.18
CA VAL A 473 8.96 -14.50 9.54
C VAL A 473 8.03 -14.03 8.43
N SER A 474 6.92 -14.71 8.20
CA SER A 474 5.85 -14.24 7.34
C SER A 474 4.48 -14.51 7.97
N PHE A 475 3.49 -13.69 7.63
CA PHE A 475 2.12 -13.81 8.11
C PHE A 475 1.18 -14.08 6.94
N ALA A 476 0.84 -15.35 6.73
CA ALA A 476 -0.08 -15.75 5.68
C ALA A 476 -1.53 -15.47 6.06
N ASP A 477 -2.29 -14.88 5.15
CA ASP A 477 -3.73 -14.66 5.32
C ASP A 477 -4.46 -16.00 5.25
N ARG A 478 -5.10 -16.38 6.35
CA ARG A 478 -5.77 -17.67 6.50
C ARG A 478 -7.01 -17.81 5.62
N ARG A 479 -7.53 -16.71 5.11
CA ARG A 479 -8.62 -16.73 4.13
C ARG A 479 -8.20 -17.31 2.78
N TRP A 480 -6.90 -17.33 2.48
CA TRP A 480 -6.32 -17.74 1.20
C TRP A 480 -5.33 -18.90 1.31
N THR A 481 -4.85 -19.18 2.52
CA THR A 481 -3.73 -20.11 2.73
C THR A 481 -4.21 -21.35 3.46
N CYS A 482 -3.99 -22.50 2.84
CA CYS A 482 -4.12 -23.80 3.49
C CYS A 482 -2.75 -24.21 4.05
N PRO A 483 -2.64 -24.60 5.34
CA PRO A 483 -1.38 -25.01 5.93
C PRO A 483 -0.68 -26.15 5.21
N THR A 484 -1.45 -27.14 4.74
CA THR A 484 -0.93 -28.35 4.06
C THR A 484 -0.55 -28.13 2.59
N ARG A 485 -0.98 -27.02 1.98
CA ARG A 485 -0.76 -26.71 0.54
C ARG A 485 -0.22 -25.29 0.36
N SER A 486 0.66 -24.86 1.24
CA SER A 486 1.15 -23.48 1.30
C SER A 486 2.43 -23.31 0.48
N ALA A 487 2.52 -22.20 -0.27
CA ALA A 487 3.76 -21.77 -0.91
C ALA A 487 4.88 -21.49 0.12
N TYR A 488 4.53 -21.19 1.34
CA TYR A 488 5.48 -21.00 2.44
C TYR A 488 6.13 -22.32 2.84
N SER A 489 5.32 -23.37 3.08
CA SER A 489 5.83 -24.69 3.45
C SER A 489 6.72 -25.27 2.34
N SER A 490 6.32 -25.13 1.07
CA SER A 490 7.12 -25.58 -0.08
C SER A 490 8.41 -24.77 -0.28
N SER A 491 8.52 -23.59 0.34
CA SER A 491 9.71 -22.74 0.31
C SER A 491 10.62 -22.91 1.53
N GLY A 492 10.30 -23.85 2.46
CA GLY A 492 11.09 -24.14 3.64
C GLY A 492 10.70 -23.35 4.89
N PHE A 493 9.56 -22.68 4.89
CA PHE A 493 9.00 -22.09 6.10
C PHE A 493 8.25 -23.14 6.93
N VAL A 494 8.37 -23.06 8.24
CA VAL A 494 7.66 -23.90 9.21
C VAL A 494 6.58 -23.05 9.90
N GLU A 495 5.39 -23.61 10.11
CA GLU A 495 4.34 -22.97 10.90
C GLU A 495 4.81 -22.86 12.34
N GLU A 496 4.81 -21.64 12.90
CA GLU A 496 5.23 -21.34 14.28
C GLU A 496 4.02 -21.09 15.18
N GLY A 497 2.90 -20.70 14.60
CA GLY A 497 1.68 -20.44 15.36
C GLY A 497 0.64 -19.66 14.56
N ARG A 498 -0.44 -19.31 15.22
CA ARG A 498 -1.59 -18.63 14.61
C ARG A 498 -1.95 -17.37 15.37
N ALA A 499 -2.14 -16.29 14.64
CA ALA A 499 -2.64 -15.04 15.17
C ALA A 499 -4.17 -15.06 15.22
N ALA A 500 -4.74 -14.45 16.25
CA ALA A 500 -6.17 -14.24 16.37
C ALA A 500 -6.71 -13.41 15.18
N PRO A 501 -8.03 -13.48 14.91
CA PRO A 501 -8.68 -12.63 13.92
C PRO A 501 -8.32 -11.16 14.11
N ASN A 502 -7.98 -10.52 13.01
CA ASN A 502 -7.78 -9.10 12.94
C ASN A 502 -8.95 -8.45 12.19
N TYR A 503 -9.07 -7.13 12.27
CA TYR A 503 -10.14 -6.45 11.55
C TYR A 503 -9.65 -5.26 10.75
N MET A 504 -10.43 -4.93 9.73
CA MET A 504 -10.38 -3.71 8.94
C MET A 504 -11.69 -2.96 9.15
N TYR A 505 -11.69 -1.68 8.88
CA TYR A 505 -12.91 -0.87 8.87
C TYR A 505 -13.48 -0.76 7.47
N THR A 506 -14.82 -0.84 7.36
CA THR A 506 -15.60 -0.64 6.14
C THR A 506 -16.67 0.43 6.37
N ASP A 507 -16.94 1.25 5.36
CA ASP A 507 -18.10 2.14 5.29
C ASP A 507 -19.32 1.46 4.64
N LEU A 508 -19.29 0.14 4.53
CA LEU A 508 -20.29 -0.73 3.92
C LEU A 508 -20.50 -0.55 2.42
N LYS A 509 -19.59 0.15 1.75
CA LYS A 509 -19.60 0.30 0.29
C LYS A 509 -18.57 -0.65 -0.30
N PRO A 510 -18.97 -1.57 -1.19
CA PRO A 510 -18.04 -2.58 -1.73
C PRO A 510 -16.90 -1.98 -2.58
N TYR A 511 -17.09 -0.76 -3.09
CA TYR A 511 -16.07 -0.04 -3.88
C TYR A 511 -15.15 0.82 -3.03
N SER A 512 -15.48 1.05 -1.76
CA SER A 512 -14.61 1.78 -0.85
C SER A 512 -13.50 0.87 -0.32
N PRO A 513 -12.25 1.36 -0.27
CA PRO A 513 -11.17 0.56 0.26
C PRO A 513 -11.35 0.33 1.77
N LEU A 514 -11.09 -0.90 2.20
CA LEU A 514 -11.02 -1.20 3.63
C LEU A 514 -9.93 -0.38 4.30
N ARG A 515 -10.20 0.13 5.49
CA ARG A 515 -9.26 0.92 6.28
C ARG A 515 -8.67 0.10 7.42
N ASN A 516 -7.37 0.25 7.66
CA ASN A 516 -6.71 -0.42 8.77
C ASN A 516 -7.16 0.16 10.13
N LYS A 517 -6.83 -0.53 11.23
CA LYS A 517 -7.18 -0.11 12.59
C LYS A 517 -6.75 1.32 12.93
N GLN A 518 -5.63 1.77 12.39
CA GLN A 518 -5.07 3.09 12.70
C GLN A 518 -5.96 4.23 12.22
N TYR A 519 -6.77 3.97 11.17
CA TYR A 519 -7.69 4.98 10.62
C TYR A 519 -8.71 5.48 11.66
N MET A 520 -9.19 4.60 12.55
CA MET A 520 -10.19 4.91 13.59
C MET A 520 -9.60 5.01 15.01
N ARG A 521 -8.27 5.11 15.15
CA ARG A 521 -7.67 5.44 16.46
C ARG A 521 -8.07 6.83 16.89
N LYS A 522 -8.26 7.04 18.20
CA LYS A 522 -8.64 8.35 18.78
C LYS A 522 -7.75 9.47 18.27
N SER A 523 -6.43 9.29 18.25
CA SER A 523 -5.49 10.28 17.74
C SER A 523 -5.67 10.61 16.25
N SER A 524 -6.05 9.60 15.44
CA SER A 524 -6.29 9.80 14.00
C SER A 524 -7.62 10.51 13.75
N ILE A 525 -8.66 10.19 14.52
CA ILE A 525 -9.95 10.89 14.45
C ILE A 525 -9.76 12.33 14.93
N GLU A 526 -9.05 12.56 16.04
CA GLU A 526 -8.73 13.90 16.55
C GLU A 526 -7.97 14.75 15.50
N SER A 527 -6.99 14.15 14.83
CA SER A 527 -6.23 14.86 13.79
C SER A 527 -7.13 15.28 12.62
N ARG A 528 -8.09 14.43 12.22
CA ARG A 528 -9.07 14.78 11.18
C ARG A 528 -10.08 15.82 11.66
N ALA A 529 -10.59 15.69 12.89
CA ALA A 529 -11.46 16.68 13.51
C ALA A 529 -10.80 18.06 13.59
N LYS A 530 -9.51 18.13 13.96
CA LYS A 530 -8.74 19.39 13.97
C LYS A 530 -8.49 19.95 12.58
N ALA A 531 -8.36 19.09 11.56
CA ALA A 531 -8.13 19.50 10.18
C ALA A 531 -9.41 20.04 9.51
N ASP A 532 -10.57 19.54 9.91
CA ASP A 532 -11.90 19.96 9.43
C ASP A 532 -12.86 20.11 10.62
N PRO A 533 -12.92 21.32 11.24
CA PRO A 533 -13.78 21.57 12.40
C PRO A 533 -15.28 21.45 12.14
N GLU A 534 -15.72 21.58 10.90
CA GLU A 534 -17.14 21.44 10.51
C GLU A 534 -17.45 20.02 10.02
N GLY A 535 -16.45 19.17 9.93
CA GLY A 535 -16.55 17.80 9.44
C GLY A 535 -17.24 16.85 10.42
N PRO A 536 -17.59 15.64 9.92
CA PRO A 536 -18.25 14.63 10.76
C PRO A 536 -17.38 14.18 11.94
N GLU A 537 -16.06 14.14 11.77
CA GLU A 537 -15.14 13.73 12.84
C GLU A 537 -15.13 14.72 14.00
N ALA A 538 -15.25 16.03 13.74
CA ALA A 538 -15.30 17.05 14.79
C ALA A 538 -16.58 16.96 15.63
N LYS A 539 -17.70 16.54 15.03
CA LYS A 539 -18.99 16.36 15.71
C LYS A 539 -19.03 15.10 16.58
N VAL A 540 -18.24 14.08 16.22
CA VAL A 540 -18.27 12.77 16.86
C VAL A 540 -17.16 12.61 17.89
N PHE A 541 -16.01 13.28 17.68
CA PHE A 541 -14.80 13.06 18.48
C PHE A 541 -15.00 13.42 19.96
N SER A 542 -14.66 12.48 20.82
CA SER A 542 -14.56 12.67 22.29
C SER A 542 -13.54 11.69 22.86
N TRP A 543 -12.70 12.15 23.77
CA TRP A 543 -11.78 11.28 24.51
C TRP A 543 -12.49 10.32 25.45
N GLU A 544 -13.72 10.60 25.86
CA GLU A 544 -14.55 9.77 26.72
C GLU A 544 -15.17 8.59 25.96
N LYS A 545 -15.46 8.76 24.66
CA LYS A 545 -16.00 7.71 23.80
C LYS A 545 -14.93 6.68 23.46
N THR A 546 -15.33 5.41 23.29
CA THR A 546 -14.46 4.37 22.74
C THR A 546 -14.27 4.55 21.23
N GLU A 547 -13.15 4.00 20.68
CA GLU A 547 -12.92 3.99 19.22
C GLU A 547 -14.08 3.30 18.48
N THR A 548 -14.70 2.30 19.09
CA THR A 548 -15.84 1.57 18.53
C THR A 548 -17.06 2.47 18.37
N VAL A 549 -17.44 3.19 19.42
CA VAL A 549 -18.59 4.09 19.38
C VAL A 549 -18.38 5.18 18.34
N MET A 550 -17.22 5.83 18.35
CA MET A 550 -16.91 6.87 17.38
C MET A 550 -16.90 6.36 15.93
N SER A 551 -16.35 5.16 15.71
CA SER A 551 -16.33 4.59 14.36
C SER A 551 -17.74 4.29 13.85
N GLU A 552 -18.62 3.76 14.70
CA GLU A 552 -20.02 3.44 14.35
C GLU A 552 -20.83 4.72 14.10
N GLU A 553 -20.66 5.76 14.91
CA GLU A 553 -21.28 7.09 14.69
C GLU A 553 -20.82 7.72 13.36
N LEU A 554 -19.57 7.46 12.95
CA LEU A 554 -19.02 7.87 11.65
C LEU A 554 -19.42 6.94 10.49
N GLY A 555 -20.22 5.91 10.76
CA GLY A 555 -20.65 4.94 9.75
C GLY A 555 -19.60 3.91 9.35
N TRP A 556 -18.56 3.72 10.18
CA TRP A 556 -17.50 2.74 9.96
C TRP A 556 -17.64 1.54 10.89
N TYR A 557 -17.68 0.35 10.32
CA TYR A 557 -17.89 -0.92 11.01
C TYR A 557 -16.68 -1.83 10.83
N ARG A 558 -16.45 -2.74 11.79
CA ARG A 558 -15.34 -3.69 11.73
C ARG A 558 -15.72 -4.93 10.93
N LEU A 559 -14.78 -5.38 10.12
CA LEU A 559 -14.85 -6.61 9.35
C LEU A 559 -13.69 -7.50 9.79
N TYR A 560 -13.99 -8.61 10.48
CA TYR A 560 -12.98 -9.51 11.03
C TYR A 560 -12.55 -10.56 10.02
N ASP A 561 -11.25 -10.81 9.92
CA ASP A 561 -10.67 -11.89 9.09
C ASP A 561 -10.67 -13.24 9.83
N ALA A 562 -10.12 -14.28 9.18
CA ALA A 562 -9.99 -15.61 9.76
C ALA A 562 -8.70 -15.79 10.61
N GLY A 563 -7.96 -14.72 10.85
CA GLY A 563 -6.64 -14.74 11.45
C GLY A 563 -5.52 -14.98 10.45
N LYS A 564 -4.31 -15.14 10.95
CA LYS A 564 -3.11 -15.37 10.14
C LYS A 564 -2.32 -16.57 10.64
N ILE A 565 -1.66 -17.25 9.73
CA ILE A 565 -0.67 -18.27 10.07
C ILE A 565 0.69 -17.59 10.10
N ARG A 566 1.40 -17.74 11.21
CA ARG A 566 2.77 -17.27 11.38
C ARG A 566 3.73 -18.38 10.95
N TYR A 567 4.52 -18.07 9.94
CA TYR A 567 5.56 -18.95 9.42
C TYR A 567 6.93 -18.39 9.76
N ARG A 568 7.88 -19.27 10.06
CA ARG A 568 9.29 -18.91 10.24
C ARG A 568 10.19 -19.79 9.39
N MET A 569 11.17 -19.17 8.77
CA MET A 569 12.31 -19.84 8.14
C MET A 569 13.57 -19.48 8.94
N VAL A 570 14.35 -20.47 9.34
CA VAL A 570 15.61 -20.34 10.07
C VAL A 570 16.75 -20.72 9.13
N PHE A 571 17.92 -20.04 9.23
CA PHE A 571 19.07 -20.24 8.37
C PHE A 571 20.29 -20.67 9.16
#